data_a42f7880dab38a5dfdc1676685b50b51
#
_entry.id   a42f7880dab38a5dfdc1676685b50b51
#
_cell.length_a   1.000
_cell.length_b   1.000
_cell.length_c   1.000
_cell.angle_alpha   90.00
_cell.angle_beta   90.00
_cell.angle_gamma   90.00
#
_symmetry.space_group_name_H-M   'P 1'
#
loop_
_entity.id
_entity.type
_entity.pdbx_description
1 polymer ?
#
loop_
_entity_poly.entity_id
_entity_poly.type
_entity_poly.pdbx_seq_one_letter_code
_entity_poly.pdbx_strand_id
1 'polypeptide(L)'
;MVRAVVTWSDDVDEILASDLSAGFAYLTPAKGVVITPMAPLGLRDREAGTVTLTSSQGLWKKLARIRRNRGVAVAYHAREHGLTDRSGFVLVQGRASFPTAPDRDWLESITPEWDRFLGPRQAGLAGRMLEVYYWHRVPITIQVERIVSYPDDAAAGEPQVLGSPPAEPAPPQNPPRGGTAPRVDATKLAANARRLPHTLLGWCGSDDLPEVVPVAAVEDGDSGVKLSVPAGSVPAGGRRAGLTSHQFQPRNVGQEQRIHTGWLESDGSGRVEYAPHTKAGYRLPTSKLLFTLGSASLAFRMKKAREAGVAPR
;
A
#
# COMPACT_ATOMS: atom_id res chain seq x y z
N MET A 1 0.92 29.71 4.02
CA MET A 1 0.43 29.14 5.28
C MET A 1 1.32 27.96 5.65
N VAL A 2 2.07 28.03 6.74
CA VAL A 2 2.84 26.90 7.25
C VAL A 2 1.82 25.89 7.81
N ARG A 3 1.73 24.71 7.24
CA ARG A 3 0.91 23.63 7.78
C ARG A 3 1.49 23.18 9.11
N ALA A 4 0.64 23.03 10.13
CA ALA A 4 1.06 22.46 11.40
C ALA A 4 1.57 21.03 11.18
N VAL A 5 2.65 20.69 11.84
CA VAL A 5 3.22 19.33 11.83
C VAL A 5 2.25 18.42 12.57
N VAL A 6 1.90 17.30 11.97
CA VAL A 6 1.06 16.27 12.61
C VAL A 6 1.96 15.42 13.50
N THR A 7 1.74 15.47 14.79
CA THR A 7 2.38 14.57 15.77
C THR A 7 1.40 13.47 16.18
N TRP A 8 1.91 12.34 16.65
CA TRP A 8 1.10 11.19 17.04
C TRP A 8 1.53 10.64 18.41
N SER A 9 0.68 9.81 19.02
CA SER A 9 0.91 9.18 20.32
C SER A 9 2.01 8.11 20.25
N ASP A 10 2.50 7.68 21.41
CA ASP A 10 3.46 6.59 21.52
C ASP A 10 2.87 5.27 21.01
N ASP A 11 1.57 5.04 21.22
CA ASP A 11 0.85 3.86 20.73
C ASP A 11 0.86 3.77 19.20
N VAL A 12 0.57 4.87 18.53
CA VAL A 12 0.65 4.96 17.06
C VAL A 12 2.11 4.80 16.62
N ASP A 13 3.06 5.45 17.31
CA ASP A 13 4.48 5.38 16.99
C ASP A 13 5.01 3.95 17.03
N GLU A 14 4.60 3.17 18.03
CA GLU A 14 4.98 1.77 18.17
C GLU A 14 4.49 0.93 16.99
N ILE A 15 3.25 1.14 16.53
CA ILE A 15 2.70 0.47 15.36
C ILE A 15 3.48 0.84 14.10
N LEU A 16 3.73 2.13 13.86
CA LEU A 16 4.49 2.61 12.72
C LEU A 16 5.93 2.06 12.71
N ALA A 17 6.51 1.87 13.91
CA ALA A 17 7.85 1.33 14.10
C ALA A 17 7.97 -0.16 13.85
N SER A 18 6.88 -0.91 13.88
CA SER A 18 6.95 -2.35 14.16
C SER A 18 6.25 -3.26 13.15
N ASP A 19 5.31 -2.76 12.34
CA ASP A 19 4.61 -3.56 11.33
C ASP A 19 5.55 -4.02 10.22
N LEU A 20 5.63 -5.34 9.99
CA LEU A 20 6.47 -5.90 8.93
C LEU A 20 5.96 -5.62 7.53
N SER A 21 4.65 -5.44 7.37
CA SER A 21 4.02 -5.18 6.07
C SER A 21 2.89 -4.19 6.23
N ALA A 22 2.91 -3.14 5.44
CA ALA A 22 1.87 -2.13 5.38
C ALA A 22 1.30 -1.99 3.96
N GLY A 23 0.03 -1.63 3.86
CA GLY A 23 -0.66 -1.39 2.59
C GLY A 23 -0.38 0.01 2.07
N PHE A 24 0.53 0.18 1.12
CA PHE A 24 0.81 1.47 0.50
C PHE A 24 -0.14 1.77 -0.65
N ALA A 25 -0.98 2.78 -0.48
CA ALA A 25 -2.01 3.20 -1.43
C ALA A 25 -1.62 4.48 -2.18
N TYR A 26 -1.86 4.51 -3.48
CA TYR A 26 -1.62 5.66 -4.34
C TYR A 26 -2.64 5.74 -5.48
N LEU A 27 -2.85 6.94 -6.02
CA LEU A 27 -3.89 7.22 -7.00
C LEU A 27 -3.50 6.83 -8.43
N THR A 28 -4.48 6.36 -9.18
CA THR A 28 -4.39 6.22 -10.64
C THR A 28 -4.77 7.53 -11.32
N PRO A 29 -4.43 7.73 -12.62
CA PRO A 29 -4.86 8.90 -13.37
C PRO A 29 -6.39 9.07 -13.42
N ALA A 30 -7.14 7.97 -13.30
CA ALA A 30 -8.60 7.98 -13.33
C ALA A 30 -9.23 8.09 -11.92
N LYS A 31 -8.47 8.56 -10.90
CA LYS A 31 -8.94 8.68 -9.52
C LYS A 31 -9.40 7.34 -8.88
N GLY A 32 -8.86 6.23 -9.33
CA GLY A 32 -8.93 4.97 -8.60
C GLY A 32 -7.69 4.81 -7.72
N VAL A 33 -7.67 3.77 -6.88
CA VAL A 33 -6.57 3.47 -5.97
C VAL A 33 -5.89 2.16 -6.36
N VAL A 34 -4.58 2.09 -6.16
CA VAL A 34 -3.81 0.85 -6.16
C VAL A 34 -3.16 0.71 -4.79
N ILE A 35 -3.35 -0.43 -4.14
CA ILE A 35 -2.72 -0.75 -2.87
C ILE A 35 -1.64 -1.79 -3.13
N THR A 36 -0.42 -1.53 -2.66
CA THR A 36 0.71 -2.47 -2.76
C THR A 36 1.27 -2.75 -1.38
N PRO A 37 1.25 -3.99 -0.88
CA PRO A 37 1.94 -4.32 0.36
C PRO A 37 3.43 -4.05 0.25
N MET A 38 3.99 -3.42 1.28
CA MET A 38 5.40 -3.03 1.34
C MET A 38 5.91 -3.18 2.77
N ALA A 39 7.20 -3.48 2.93
CA ALA A 39 7.88 -3.36 4.21
C ALA A 39 8.09 -1.87 4.54
N PRO A 40 7.53 -1.36 5.63
CA PRO A 40 7.68 0.05 6.01
C PRO A 40 9.04 0.36 6.64
N LEU A 41 9.76 -0.66 7.13
CA LEU A 41 11.05 -0.55 7.82
C LEU A 41 11.02 0.34 9.07
N GLY A 42 9.85 0.70 9.59
CA GLY A 42 9.71 1.57 10.74
C GLY A 42 10.28 2.99 10.59
N LEU A 43 10.57 3.42 9.35
CA LEU A 43 11.20 4.71 9.08
C LEU A 43 10.20 5.85 9.26
N ARG A 44 10.40 6.65 10.29
CA ARG A 44 9.56 7.79 10.63
C ARG A 44 10.33 8.87 11.38
N ASP A 45 9.84 10.08 11.28
CA ASP A 45 10.30 11.22 12.06
C ASP A 45 9.08 11.94 12.62
N ARG A 46 8.84 11.76 13.93
CA ARG A 46 7.67 12.31 14.63
C ARG A 46 7.75 13.84 14.77
N GLU A 47 8.96 14.38 14.91
CA GLU A 47 9.15 15.82 15.03
C GLU A 47 8.92 16.53 13.68
N ALA A 48 9.39 15.93 12.60
CA ALA A 48 9.13 16.42 11.24
C ALA A 48 7.73 16.06 10.72
N GLY A 49 7.00 15.18 11.40
CA GLY A 49 5.68 14.67 10.96
C GLY A 49 5.79 13.88 9.66
N THR A 50 6.80 13.01 9.52
CA THR A 50 7.03 12.25 8.29
C THR A 50 7.09 10.75 8.53
N VAL A 51 6.62 10.01 7.52
CA VAL A 51 6.80 8.55 7.39
C VAL A 51 7.51 8.28 6.08
N THR A 52 8.50 7.40 6.08
CA THR A 52 9.28 7.08 4.88
C THR A 52 9.20 5.60 4.55
N LEU A 53 8.93 5.30 3.30
CA LEU A 53 8.99 3.96 2.72
C LEU A 53 10.11 3.89 1.70
N THR A 54 10.51 2.68 1.29
CA THR A 54 11.48 2.55 0.21
C THR A 54 10.87 1.87 -1.01
N SER A 55 11.21 2.31 -2.21
CA SER A 55 10.77 1.66 -3.45
C SER A 55 11.90 1.48 -4.44
N SER A 56 11.97 0.31 -5.06
CA SER A 56 12.84 0.13 -6.23
C SER A 56 12.37 0.99 -7.39
N GLN A 57 13.30 1.65 -8.08
CA GLN A 57 13.04 2.39 -9.32
C GLN A 57 12.48 1.49 -10.44
N GLY A 58 12.78 0.19 -10.39
CA GLY A 58 12.16 -0.80 -11.29
C GLY A 58 10.64 -0.91 -11.16
N LEU A 59 10.04 -0.38 -10.09
CA LEU A 59 8.59 -0.21 -9.92
C LEU A 59 8.10 1.14 -10.46
N TRP A 60 8.62 1.56 -11.60
CA TRP A 60 8.47 2.87 -12.22
C TRP A 60 7.02 3.36 -12.35
N LYS A 61 6.05 2.46 -12.60
CA LYS A 61 4.62 2.84 -12.71
C LYS A 61 4.08 3.44 -11.42
N LYS A 62 4.49 2.88 -10.26
CA LYS A 62 4.14 3.41 -8.94
C LYS A 62 4.73 4.81 -8.76
N LEU A 63 6.02 4.95 -8.97
CA LEU A 63 6.74 6.23 -8.82
C LEU A 63 6.19 7.30 -9.78
N ALA A 64 5.92 6.96 -11.04
CA ALA A 64 5.32 7.88 -12.01
C ALA A 64 3.92 8.35 -11.60
N ARG A 65 3.11 7.48 -10.98
CA ARG A 65 1.79 7.86 -10.46
C ARG A 65 1.91 8.80 -9.26
N ILE A 66 2.81 8.51 -8.32
CA ILE A 66 3.08 9.36 -7.15
C ILE A 66 3.57 10.75 -7.60
N ARG A 67 4.43 10.82 -8.62
CA ARG A 67 4.89 12.11 -9.16
C ARG A 67 3.74 12.93 -9.74
N ARG A 68 2.79 12.28 -10.40
CA ARG A 68 1.62 12.94 -11.00
C ARG A 68 0.58 13.36 -9.97
N ASN A 69 0.35 12.53 -8.96
CA ASN A 69 -0.50 12.84 -7.82
C ASN A 69 0.20 12.38 -6.54
N ARG A 70 0.54 13.33 -5.69
CA ARG A 70 1.32 13.11 -4.47
C ARG A 70 0.49 12.54 -3.32
N GLY A 71 -0.86 12.50 -3.44
CA GLY A 71 -1.74 11.92 -2.43
C GLY A 71 -1.50 10.43 -2.28
N VAL A 72 -1.15 10.01 -1.08
CA VAL A 72 -0.87 8.61 -0.72
C VAL A 72 -1.42 8.28 0.66
N ALA A 73 -1.56 6.98 0.93
CA ALA A 73 -1.84 6.51 2.27
C ALA A 73 -1.02 5.24 2.58
N VAL A 74 -0.77 5.00 3.86
CA VAL A 74 -0.15 3.78 4.39
C VAL A 74 -1.06 3.19 5.44
N ALA A 75 -1.57 2.00 5.19
CA ALA A 75 -2.40 1.25 6.12
C ALA A 75 -1.53 0.24 6.88
N TYR A 76 -1.36 0.46 8.17
CA TYR A 76 -0.73 -0.47 9.11
C TYR A 76 -1.85 -1.33 9.68
N HIS A 77 -1.85 -2.63 9.35
CA HIS A 77 -3.03 -3.49 9.54
C HIS A 77 -2.70 -4.95 9.84
N ALA A 78 -1.42 -5.33 9.79
CA ALA A 78 -1.01 -6.73 9.88
C ALA A 78 0.03 -6.90 10.99
N ARG A 79 -0.39 -7.51 12.11
CA ARG A 79 0.45 -7.72 13.29
C ARG A 79 1.18 -9.06 13.29
N GLU A 80 0.75 -10.01 12.45
CA GLU A 80 1.42 -11.31 12.38
C GLU A 80 2.89 -11.14 11.99
N HIS A 81 3.76 -11.84 12.67
CA HIS A 81 5.21 -11.75 12.50
C HIS A 81 5.81 -10.35 12.76
N GLY A 82 5.02 -9.39 13.26
CA GLY A 82 5.43 -8.04 13.60
C GLY A 82 6.39 -7.99 14.79
N LEU A 83 6.82 -6.79 15.10
CA LEU A 83 7.74 -6.50 16.18
C LEU A 83 7.03 -5.90 17.41
N THR A 84 5.70 -5.88 17.40
CA THR A 84 4.82 -5.46 18.49
C THR A 84 3.59 -6.34 18.55
N ASP A 85 3.06 -6.52 19.76
CA ASP A 85 1.78 -7.19 20.04
C ASP A 85 0.61 -6.19 20.12
N ARG A 86 0.87 -4.90 19.90
CA ARG A 86 -0.14 -3.84 20.00
C ARG A 86 -1.13 -3.97 18.85
N SER A 87 -2.40 -4.15 19.17
CA SER A 87 -3.50 -4.16 18.20
C SER A 87 -3.81 -2.75 17.68
N GLY A 88 -4.56 -2.66 16.59
CA GLY A 88 -5.10 -1.44 16.03
C GLY A 88 -4.81 -1.28 14.54
N PHE A 89 -5.76 -0.73 13.82
CA PHE A 89 -5.60 -0.30 12.44
C PHE A 89 -5.19 1.17 12.41
N VAL A 90 -4.09 1.48 11.72
CA VAL A 90 -3.61 2.86 11.57
C VAL A 90 -3.48 3.20 10.09
N LEU A 91 -4.18 4.25 9.66
CA LEU A 91 -4.09 4.83 8.32
C LEU A 91 -3.34 6.16 8.38
N VAL A 92 -2.16 6.21 7.82
CA VAL A 92 -1.38 7.44 7.63
C VAL A 92 -1.65 7.99 6.25
N GLN A 93 -2.12 9.22 6.14
CA GLN A 93 -2.44 9.89 4.87
C GLN A 93 -1.61 11.16 4.71
N GLY A 94 -1.17 11.45 3.49
CA GLY A 94 -0.37 12.65 3.24
C GLY A 94 0.15 12.78 1.82
N ARG A 95 1.14 13.65 1.65
CA ARG A 95 1.71 13.96 0.34
C ARG A 95 3.14 13.40 0.24
N ALA A 96 3.32 12.51 -0.72
CA ALA A 96 4.60 11.87 -0.96
C ALA A 96 5.52 12.69 -1.85
N SER A 97 6.82 12.56 -1.59
CA SER A 97 7.91 13.00 -2.46
C SER A 97 9.01 11.95 -2.50
N PHE A 98 9.79 11.94 -3.57
CA PHE A 98 10.95 11.06 -3.69
C PHE A 98 11.99 11.65 -4.64
N PRO A 99 13.30 11.41 -4.40
CA PRO A 99 14.37 11.80 -5.31
C PRO A 99 14.38 10.89 -6.55
N THR A 100 14.92 11.41 -7.66
CA THR A 100 15.08 10.61 -8.90
C THR A 100 16.34 9.75 -8.88
N ALA A 101 17.36 10.16 -8.11
CA ALA A 101 18.59 9.39 -7.92
C ALA A 101 18.54 8.67 -6.56
N PRO A 102 18.99 7.41 -6.49
CA PRO A 102 19.28 6.77 -5.22
C PRO A 102 20.38 7.54 -4.48
N ASP A 103 20.24 7.66 -3.19
CA ASP A 103 21.25 8.16 -2.30
C ASP A 103 21.89 6.96 -1.58
N ARG A 104 23.18 6.75 -1.81
CA ARG A 104 23.90 5.60 -1.30
C ARG A 104 24.14 5.71 0.20
N ASP A 105 24.50 6.88 0.68
CA ASP A 105 24.79 7.14 2.09
C ASP A 105 23.51 6.98 2.90
N TRP A 106 22.38 7.47 2.37
CA TRP A 106 21.08 7.24 3.00
C TRP A 106 20.69 5.76 3.02
N LEU A 107 20.91 5.02 1.93
CA LEU A 107 20.62 3.58 1.89
C LEU A 107 21.52 2.78 2.86
N GLU A 108 22.75 3.21 3.06
CA GLU A 108 23.64 2.61 4.06
C GLU A 108 23.19 2.92 5.48
N SER A 109 22.72 4.15 5.73
CA SER A 109 22.26 4.58 7.05
C SER A 109 21.02 3.81 7.55
N ILE A 110 20.16 3.32 6.65
CA ILE A 110 18.96 2.51 7.00
C ILE A 110 19.23 1.01 7.07
N THR A 111 20.49 0.57 6.98
CA THR A 111 20.83 -0.86 7.05
C THR A 111 20.37 -1.52 8.35
N PRO A 112 20.47 -0.90 9.55
CA PRO A 112 19.96 -1.51 10.77
C PRO A 112 18.46 -1.83 10.72
N GLU A 113 17.63 -0.91 10.23
CA GLU A 113 16.18 -1.09 10.06
C GLU A 113 15.90 -2.16 9.00
N TRP A 114 16.66 -2.15 7.91
CA TRP A 114 16.57 -3.18 6.89
C TRP A 114 16.81 -4.58 7.47
N ASP A 115 17.89 -4.74 8.22
CA ASP A 115 18.26 -6.02 8.84
C ASP A 115 17.25 -6.47 9.89
N ARG A 116 16.71 -5.52 10.65
CA ARG A 116 15.64 -5.77 11.62
C ARG A 116 14.37 -6.34 10.97
N PHE A 117 13.94 -5.78 9.83
CA PHE A 117 12.68 -6.13 9.16
C PHE A 117 12.82 -7.29 8.17
N LEU A 118 13.90 -7.33 7.41
CA LEU A 118 14.08 -8.23 6.27
C LEU A 118 15.21 -9.24 6.49
N GLY A 119 15.93 -9.08 7.59
CA GLY A 119 17.12 -9.84 7.91
C GLY A 119 18.36 -9.39 7.12
N PRO A 120 19.54 -9.85 7.53
CA PRO A 120 20.80 -9.39 6.97
C PRO A 120 20.89 -9.65 5.47
N ARG A 121 21.53 -8.73 4.76
CA ARG A 121 21.81 -8.86 3.33
C ARG A 121 22.65 -10.11 3.07
N GLN A 122 22.37 -10.81 1.99
CA GLN A 122 23.09 -12.03 1.64
C GLN A 122 24.52 -11.70 1.18
N ALA A 123 25.48 -12.49 1.66
CA ALA A 123 26.85 -12.47 1.16
C ALA A 123 27.02 -13.36 -0.10
N GLY A 124 28.13 -13.21 -0.81
CA GLY A 124 28.51 -14.02 -1.95
C GLY A 124 27.85 -13.60 -3.27
N LEU A 125 27.91 -14.48 -4.28
CA LEU A 125 27.47 -14.17 -5.65
C LEU A 125 25.97 -13.85 -5.73
N ALA A 126 25.13 -14.57 -4.99
CA ALA A 126 23.70 -14.33 -4.91
C ALA A 126 23.40 -12.97 -4.25
N GLY A 127 24.16 -12.58 -3.23
CA GLY A 127 24.07 -11.26 -2.60
C GLY A 127 24.35 -10.13 -3.58
N ARG A 128 25.42 -10.23 -4.38
CA ARG A 128 25.78 -9.22 -5.41
C ARG A 128 24.67 -9.01 -6.43
N MET A 129 23.96 -10.07 -6.85
CA MET A 129 22.83 -9.95 -7.77
C MET A 129 21.62 -9.24 -7.12
N LEU A 130 21.43 -9.39 -5.81
CA LEU A 130 20.39 -8.72 -5.05
C LEU A 130 20.75 -7.28 -4.68
N GLU A 131 22.05 -6.96 -4.56
CA GLU A 131 22.55 -5.61 -4.31
C GLU A 131 22.04 -4.59 -5.35
N VAL A 132 21.90 -5.02 -6.62
CA VAL A 132 21.34 -4.16 -7.66
C VAL A 132 19.91 -3.72 -7.32
N TYR A 133 19.12 -4.58 -6.70
CA TYR A 133 17.77 -4.20 -6.23
C TYR A 133 17.81 -3.26 -5.03
N TYR A 134 18.79 -3.42 -4.15
CA TYR A 134 18.97 -2.57 -2.99
C TYR A 134 19.43 -1.18 -3.41
N TRP A 135 20.47 -1.07 -4.23
CA TRP A 135 21.07 0.21 -4.63
C TRP A 135 20.23 1.04 -5.60
N HIS A 136 19.25 0.46 -6.26
CA HIS A 136 18.27 1.17 -7.10
C HIS A 136 16.96 1.47 -6.35
N ARG A 137 17.04 1.73 -5.05
CA ARG A 137 15.90 2.18 -4.25
C ARG A 137 15.98 3.67 -3.97
N VAL A 138 14.80 4.25 -3.82
CA VAL A 138 14.63 5.63 -3.41
C VAL A 138 13.71 5.69 -2.20
N PRO A 139 13.95 6.64 -1.24
CA PRO A 139 12.97 6.94 -0.22
C PRO A 139 11.71 7.53 -0.86
N ILE A 140 10.55 7.14 -0.34
CA ILE A 140 9.27 7.81 -0.57
C ILE A 140 8.92 8.44 0.77
N THR A 141 9.21 9.72 0.93
CA THR A 141 8.91 10.47 2.15
C THR A 141 7.51 11.06 2.06
N ILE A 142 6.70 10.77 3.04
CA ILE A 142 5.31 11.21 3.15
C ILE A 142 5.26 12.28 4.23
N GLN A 143 4.95 13.52 3.85
CA GLN A 143 4.54 14.53 4.81
C GLN A 143 3.14 14.20 5.27
N VAL A 144 3.01 13.84 6.53
CA VAL A 144 1.74 13.42 7.13
C VAL A 144 0.78 14.61 7.21
N GLU A 145 -0.44 14.41 6.74
CA GLU A 145 -1.54 15.39 6.83
C GLU A 145 -2.63 14.94 7.78
N ARG A 146 -2.82 13.61 7.89
CA ARG A 146 -3.82 13.00 8.75
C ARG A 146 -3.39 11.59 9.16
N ILE A 147 -3.68 11.22 10.40
CA ILE A 147 -3.62 9.85 10.89
C ILE A 147 -5.01 9.49 11.42
N VAL A 148 -5.53 8.37 10.97
CA VAL A 148 -6.77 7.77 11.47
C VAL A 148 -6.39 6.45 12.13
N SER A 149 -6.66 6.31 13.42
CA SER A 149 -6.32 5.11 14.19
C SER A 149 -7.56 4.52 14.85
N TYR A 150 -7.66 3.20 14.80
CA TYR A 150 -8.72 2.41 15.42
C TYR A 150 -8.12 1.49 16.48
N PRO A 151 -8.89 1.14 17.53
CA PRO A 151 -8.39 0.32 18.63
C PRO A 151 -8.15 -1.15 18.24
N ASP A 152 -8.74 -1.59 17.13
CA ASP A 152 -8.61 -2.96 16.62
C ASP A 152 -8.20 -3.03 15.15
N ASP A 153 -7.71 -4.19 14.72
CA ASP A 153 -7.21 -4.43 13.36
C ASP A 153 -8.33 -4.48 12.30
N ALA A 154 -9.58 -4.66 12.75
CA ALA A 154 -10.76 -4.65 11.87
C ALA A 154 -11.26 -3.23 11.57
N ALA A 155 -10.63 -2.20 12.13
CA ALA A 155 -11.04 -0.81 12.06
C ALA A 155 -12.52 -0.62 12.51
N ALA A 156 -12.92 -1.34 13.56
CA ALA A 156 -14.23 -1.20 14.18
C ALA A 156 -14.23 -0.12 15.26
N GLY A 157 -15.39 0.46 15.49
CA GLY A 157 -15.57 1.49 16.50
C GLY A 157 -15.23 2.91 16.02
N GLU A 158 -15.06 3.81 16.96
CA GLU A 158 -14.84 5.23 16.68
C GLU A 158 -13.35 5.52 16.49
N PRO A 159 -12.95 6.11 15.36
CA PRO A 159 -11.53 6.40 15.11
C PRO A 159 -11.05 7.61 15.90
N GLN A 160 -9.81 7.57 16.31
CA GLN A 160 -9.07 8.77 16.69
C GLN A 160 -8.45 9.39 15.44
N VAL A 161 -8.68 10.69 15.24
CA VAL A 161 -8.14 11.43 14.09
C VAL A 161 -7.15 12.49 14.58
N LEU A 162 -5.95 12.49 14.01
CA LEU A 162 -4.91 13.48 14.26
C LEU A 162 -4.59 14.23 12.97
N GLY A 163 -4.32 15.52 13.09
CA GLY A 163 -4.03 16.40 11.94
C GLY A 163 -5.30 16.98 11.29
N SER A 164 -5.35 16.97 9.96
CA SER A 164 -6.52 17.49 9.22
C SER A 164 -7.76 16.64 9.51
N PRO A 165 -8.94 17.24 9.66
CA PRO A 165 -10.18 16.48 9.85
C PRO A 165 -10.44 15.56 8.65
N PRO A 166 -11.25 14.51 8.82
CA PRO A 166 -11.72 13.70 7.70
C PRO A 166 -12.34 14.59 6.63
N ALA A 167 -12.07 14.25 5.38
CA ALA A 167 -12.72 14.93 4.28
C ALA A 167 -14.22 14.56 4.24
N GLU A 168 -15.04 15.46 3.67
CA GLU A 168 -16.42 15.12 3.32
C GLU A 168 -16.46 13.81 2.51
N PRO A 169 -17.53 13.00 2.64
CA PRO A 169 -17.65 11.77 1.87
C PRO A 169 -17.45 12.03 0.38
N ALA A 170 -16.55 11.26 -0.25
CA ALA A 170 -16.26 11.43 -1.66
C ALA A 170 -17.55 11.21 -2.50
N PRO A 171 -17.90 12.12 -3.42
CA PRO A 171 -19.07 11.95 -4.26
C PRO A 171 -18.93 10.72 -5.18
N PRO A 172 -20.04 10.14 -5.63
CA PRO A 172 -20.02 9.10 -6.64
C PRO A 172 -19.27 9.54 -7.90
N GLN A 173 -18.56 8.60 -8.52
CA GLN A 173 -17.83 8.84 -9.77
C GLN A 173 -18.67 8.38 -10.96
N ASN A 174 -18.46 8.98 -12.13
CA ASN A 174 -19.04 8.46 -13.35
C ASN A 174 -18.50 7.07 -13.70
N PRO A 175 -19.33 6.13 -14.12
CA PRO A 175 -18.91 4.82 -14.58
C PRO A 175 -17.81 4.90 -15.66
N PRO A 176 -16.89 3.95 -15.71
CA PRO A 176 -15.88 3.91 -16.77
C PRO A 176 -16.54 3.63 -18.14
N ARG A 177 -15.96 4.14 -19.23
CA ARG A 177 -16.48 3.99 -20.61
C ARG A 177 -16.79 2.54 -21.00
N GLY A 178 -16.06 1.56 -20.44
CA GLY A 178 -16.30 0.13 -20.70
C GLY A 178 -17.31 -0.52 -19.77
N GLY A 179 -18.13 0.24 -19.03
CA GLY A 179 -19.09 -0.29 -18.06
C GLY A 179 -18.49 -0.66 -16.71
N THR A 180 -19.35 -1.08 -15.81
CA THR A 180 -19.00 -1.42 -14.41
C THR A 180 -18.83 -2.92 -14.17
N ALA A 181 -19.22 -3.78 -15.11
CA ALA A 181 -19.13 -5.24 -14.98
C ALA A 181 -17.67 -5.73 -14.83
N PRO A 182 -17.44 -6.89 -14.19
CA PRO A 182 -16.13 -7.49 -14.09
C PRO A 182 -15.48 -7.71 -15.46
N ARG A 183 -14.17 -7.46 -15.56
CA ARG A 183 -13.35 -7.69 -16.76
C ARG A 183 -12.29 -8.75 -16.54
N VAL A 184 -12.15 -9.20 -15.30
CA VAL A 184 -11.30 -10.32 -14.90
C VAL A 184 -12.10 -11.24 -13.98
N ASP A 185 -11.65 -12.47 -13.84
CA ASP A 185 -12.29 -13.55 -13.11
C ASP A 185 -12.52 -13.17 -11.62
N ALA A 186 -13.77 -12.89 -11.28
CA ALA A 186 -14.22 -12.51 -9.94
C ALA A 186 -14.21 -13.71 -8.99
N THR A 187 -14.57 -14.91 -9.44
CA THR A 187 -14.53 -16.13 -8.63
C THR A 187 -13.11 -16.45 -8.17
N LYS A 188 -12.14 -16.28 -9.09
CA LYS A 188 -10.72 -16.45 -8.75
C LYS A 188 -10.22 -15.37 -7.80
N LEU A 189 -10.73 -14.14 -7.91
CA LEU A 189 -10.45 -13.08 -6.94
C LEU A 189 -10.96 -13.50 -5.56
N ALA A 190 -12.23 -13.88 -5.44
CA ALA A 190 -12.84 -14.28 -4.17
C ALA A 190 -12.08 -15.46 -3.53
N ALA A 191 -11.75 -16.48 -4.32
CA ALA A 191 -10.98 -17.64 -3.84
C ALA A 191 -9.60 -17.23 -3.30
N ASN A 192 -8.89 -16.31 -3.98
CA ASN A 192 -7.61 -15.81 -3.50
C ASN A 192 -7.76 -14.96 -2.23
N ALA A 193 -8.78 -14.12 -2.16
CA ALA A 193 -9.02 -13.26 -0.99
C ALA A 193 -9.36 -14.09 0.25
N ARG A 194 -10.18 -15.15 0.11
CA ARG A 194 -10.46 -16.08 1.23
C ARG A 194 -9.25 -16.87 1.71
N ARG A 195 -8.28 -17.10 0.83
CA ARG A 195 -7.05 -17.84 1.15
C ARG A 195 -5.97 -16.97 1.81
N LEU A 196 -5.94 -15.68 1.47
CA LEU A 196 -4.92 -14.75 1.94
C LEU A 196 -5.44 -14.01 3.18
N PRO A 197 -4.64 -13.96 4.28
CA PRO A 197 -5.13 -13.47 5.58
C PRO A 197 -5.48 -11.99 5.59
N HIS A 198 -4.87 -11.19 4.72
CA HIS A 198 -5.07 -9.75 4.72
C HIS A 198 -5.69 -9.28 3.42
N THR A 199 -6.82 -8.57 3.53
CA THR A 199 -7.46 -7.92 2.37
C THR A 199 -7.78 -6.48 2.71
N LEU A 200 -7.39 -5.57 1.82
CA LEU A 200 -7.61 -4.13 1.92
C LEU A 200 -8.40 -3.62 0.72
N LEU A 201 -9.37 -2.76 0.97
CA LEU A 201 -10.11 -2.01 -0.02
C LEU A 201 -9.71 -0.52 0.06
N GLY A 202 -9.54 0.15 -1.08
CA GLY A 202 -9.24 1.57 -1.06
C GLY A 202 -9.84 2.34 -2.24
N TRP A 203 -10.20 3.59 -2.01
CA TRP A 203 -10.75 4.51 -2.98
C TRP A 203 -10.16 5.92 -2.79
N CYS A 204 -10.43 6.82 -3.71
CA CYS A 204 -9.98 8.21 -3.63
C CYS A 204 -10.95 9.02 -2.77
N GLY A 205 -10.48 9.64 -1.69
CA GLY A 205 -11.21 10.62 -0.91
C GLY A 205 -11.49 11.92 -1.70
N SER A 206 -12.35 12.76 -1.19
CA SER A 206 -12.68 14.06 -1.82
C SER A 206 -11.52 15.07 -1.78
N ASP A 207 -10.57 14.88 -0.88
CA ASP A 207 -9.33 15.67 -0.72
C ASP A 207 -8.14 15.15 -1.53
N ASP A 208 -8.37 14.16 -2.43
CA ASP A 208 -7.33 13.50 -3.21
C ASP A 208 -6.31 12.72 -2.35
N LEU A 209 -6.71 12.25 -1.19
CA LEU A 209 -5.98 11.25 -0.41
C LEU A 209 -6.67 9.90 -0.57
N PRO A 210 -5.91 8.78 -0.66
CA PRO A 210 -6.51 7.47 -0.62
C PRO A 210 -7.13 7.19 0.75
N GLU A 211 -8.37 6.72 0.75
CA GLU A 211 -9.00 6.04 1.88
C GLU A 211 -8.75 4.54 1.75
N VAL A 212 -8.46 3.87 2.86
CA VAL A 212 -8.19 2.42 2.89
C VAL A 212 -8.83 1.83 4.14
N VAL A 213 -9.54 0.72 3.95
CA VAL A 213 -10.16 -0.04 5.05
C VAL A 213 -9.83 -1.53 4.93
N PRO A 214 -9.79 -2.26 6.04
CA PRO A 214 -9.72 -3.71 6.02
C PRO A 214 -11.03 -4.32 5.51
N VAL A 215 -10.93 -5.49 4.90
CA VAL A 215 -12.06 -6.29 4.43
C VAL A 215 -12.14 -7.55 5.26
N ALA A 216 -13.23 -7.72 6.01
CA ALA A 216 -13.42 -8.85 6.92
C ALA A 216 -13.80 -10.15 6.17
N ALA A 217 -14.60 -10.03 5.11
CA ALA A 217 -15.03 -11.18 4.31
C ALA A 217 -15.18 -10.83 2.83
N VAL A 218 -14.92 -11.82 1.97
CA VAL A 218 -15.12 -11.74 0.51
C VAL A 218 -15.94 -12.93 0.06
N GLU A 219 -17.11 -12.65 -0.51
CA GLU A 219 -18.07 -13.64 -0.98
C GLU A 219 -18.26 -13.50 -2.49
N ASP A 220 -18.71 -14.59 -3.11
CA ASP A 220 -19.13 -14.56 -4.51
C ASP A 220 -20.40 -13.73 -4.65
N GLY A 221 -20.47 -12.87 -5.67
CA GLY A 221 -21.63 -12.04 -6.01
C GLY A 221 -22.06 -12.22 -7.45
N ASP A 222 -23.28 -11.79 -7.78
CA ASP A 222 -23.87 -11.96 -9.11
C ASP A 222 -23.12 -11.15 -10.18
N SER A 223 -22.60 -9.99 -9.81
CA SER A 223 -21.92 -9.05 -10.71
C SER A 223 -20.48 -8.71 -10.26
N GLY A 224 -19.84 -9.61 -9.52
CA GLY A 224 -18.50 -9.39 -8.98
C GLY A 224 -18.27 -10.16 -7.68
N VAL A 225 -17.82 -9.47 -6.64
CA VAL A 225 -17.66 -10.01 -5.29
C VAL A 225 -18.34 -9.08 -4.28
N LYS A 226 -18.94 -9.67 -3.25
CA LYS A 226 -19.47 -8.95 -2.10
C LYS A 226 -18.37 -8.82 -1.04
N LEU A 227 -18.22 -7.63 -0.47
CA LEU A 227 -17.21 -7.33 0.52
C LEU A 227 -17.88 -6.90 1.83
N SER A 228 -17.41 -7.46 2.95
CA SER A 228 -17.77 -6.98 4.28
C SER A 228 -16.69 -6.02 4.76
N VAL A 229 -17.06 -4.78 5.00
CA VAL A 229 -16.18 -3.70 5.46
C VAL A 229 -16.77 -3.06 6.73
N PRO A 230 -16.00 -2.28 7.50
CA PRO A 230 -16.56 -1.57 8.66
C PRO A 230 -17.77 -0.70 8.26
N ALA A 231 -18.84 -0.80 9.04
CA ALA A 231 -20.08 -0.08 8.73
C ALA A 231 -19.87 1.44 8.63
N GLY A 232 -20.46 2.07 7.61
CA GLY A 232 -20.34 3.50 7.39
C GLY A 232 -18.97 3.96 6.84
N SER A 233 -17.99 3.07 6.69
CA SER A 233 -16.64 3.43 6.21
C SER A 233 -16.61 3.80 4.73
N VAL A 234 -17.43 3.13 3.90
CA VAL A 234 -17.49 3.37 2.45
C VAL A 234 -18.70 4.22 2.10
N PRO A 235 -18.52 5.42 1.53
CA PRO A 235 -19.65 6.27 1.14
C PRO A 235 -20.53 5.62 0.08
N ALA A 236 -21.84 5.91 0.11
CA ALA A 236 -22.79 5.42 -0.88
C ALA A 236 -22.44 5.84 -2.32
N GLY A 237 -22.86 5.01 -3.28
CA GLY A 237 -22.69 5.21 -4.73
C GLY A 237 -21.43 4.56 -5.31
N GLY A 238 -21.31 4.68 -6.63
CA GLY A 238 -20.29 4.01 -7.42
C GLY A 238 -18.98 4.78 -7.51
N ARG A 239 -17.83 4.06 -7.50
CA ARG A 239 -16.50 4.65 -7.61
C ARG A 239 -15.43 3.67 -8.06
N ARG A 240 -14.31 4.18 -8.56
CA ARG A 240 -13.12 3.37 -8.85
C ARG A 240 -12.40 3.05 -7.57
N ALA A 241 -12.09 1.76 -7.37
CA ALA A 241 -11.42 1.29 -6.17
C ALA A 241 -10.31 0.28 -6.48
N GLY A 242 -9.45 0.06 -5.51
CA GLY A 242 -8.45 -1.00 -5.47
C GLY A 242 -8.77 -2.00 -4.39
N LEU A 243 -8.61 -3.28 -4.71
CA LEU A 243 -8.73 -4.38 -3.76
C LEU A 243 -7.43 -5.19 -3.79
N THR A 244 -6.83 -5.39 -2.63
CA THR A 244 -5.56 -6.13 -2.54
C THR A 244 -5.62 -7.14 -1.42
N SER A 245 -5.39 -8.42 -1.77
CA SER A 245 -5.22 -9.48 -0.79
C SER A 245 -3.77 -9.92 -0.76
N HIS A 246 -3.23 -10.15 0.44
CA HIS A 246 -1.82 -10.50 0.58
C HIS A 246 -1.51 -11.34 1.82
N GLN A 247 -0.32 -11.93 1.79
CA GLN A 247 0.33 -12.59 2.92
C GLN A 247 1.84 -12.37 2.87
N PHE A 248 2.48 -12.58 3.99
CA PHE A 248 3.93 -12.58 4.14
C PHE A 248 4.33 -13.55 5.26
N GLN A 249 5.61 -13.88 5.32
CA GLN A 249 6.21 -14.72 6.37
C GLN A 249 7.19 -13.86 7.18
N PRO A 250 7.71 -14.35 8.33
CA PRO A 250 8.73 -13.65 9.08
C PRO A 250 9.84 -13.12 8.16
N ARG A 251 10.35 -11.91 8.44
CA ARG A 251 11.32 -11.20 7.59
C ARG A 251 10.80 -10.91 6.18
N ASN A 252 9.49 -10.81 6.03
CA ASN A 252 8.81 -10.46 4.77
C ASN A 252 9.17 -11.38 3.58
N VAL A 253 9.58 -12.64 3.85
CA VAL A 253 9.82 -13.66 2.81
C VAL A 253 8.49 -14.29 2.37
N GLY A 254 8.48 -15.02 1.24
CA GLY A 254 7.29 -15.71 0.73
C GLY A 254 6.12 -14.78 0.44
N GLN A 255 6.37 -13.50 0.24
CA GLN A 255 5.34 -12.50 0.00
C GLN A 255 4.49 -12.88 -1.21
N GLU A 256 3.19 -12.95 -1.01
CA GLU A 256 2.21 -13.10 -2.07
C GLU A 256 1.24 -11.92 -2.02
N GLN A 257 0.94 -11.36 -3.19
CA GLN A 257 -0.05 -10.29 -3.30
C GLN A 257 -0.89 -10.45 -4.57
N ARG A 258 -2.19 -10.18 -4.44
CA ARG A 258 -3.18 -10.15 -5.51
C ARG A 258 -3.80 -8.76 -5.52
N ILE A 259 -3.46 -7.97 -6.53
CA ILE A 259 -3.85 -6.57 -6.64
C ILE A 259 -4.87 -6.46 -7.77
N HIS A 260 -6.00 -5.85 -7.48
CA HIS A 260 -7.05 -5.57 -8.45
C HIS A 260 -7.37 -4.08 -8.42
N THR A 261 -7.73 -3.53 -9.57
CA THR A 261 -8.46 -2.26 -9.66
C THR A 261 -9.76 -2.51 -10.36
N GLY A 262 -10.82 -1.81 -9.97
CA GLY A 262 -12.14 -2.09 -10.47
C GLY A 262 -13.15 -1.02 -10.12
N TRP A 263 -14.40 -1.41 -10.14
CA TRP A 263 -15.55 -0.60 -9.78
C TRP A 263 -16.15 -1.09 -8.47
N LEU A 264 -16.47 -0.16 -7.61
CA LEU A 264 -17.07 -0.37 -6.30
C LEU A 264 -18.46 0.27 -6.31
N GLU A 265 -19.47 -0.45 -5.86
CA GLU A 265 -20.79 0.07 -5.52
C GLU A 265 -21.04 -0.14 -4.04
N SER A 266 -21.52 0.88 -3.36
CA SER A 266 -21.86 0.84 -1.93
C SER A 266 -23.22 1.46 -1.69
N ASP A 267 -23.98 0.87 -0.76
CA ASP A 267 -25.22 1.44 -0.25
C ASP A 267 -25.01 2.33 1.01
N GLY A 268 -23.76 2.40 1.49
CA GLY A 268 -23.40 3.11 2.71
C GLY A 268 -23.64 2.32 4.01
N SER A 269 -24.25 1.13 3.96
CA SER A 269 -24.55 0.30 5.14
C SER A 269 -23.42 -0.64 5.57
N GLY A 270 -22.34 -0.70 4.77
CA GLY A 270 -21.24 -1.67 4.95
C GLY A 270 -21.32 -2.86 3.98
N ARG A 271 -22.40 -2.95 3.18
CA ARG A 271 -22.45 -3.87 2.04
C ARG A 271 -21.87 -3.22 0.81
N VAL A 272 -20.91 -3.89 0.23
CA VAL A 272 -20.15 -3.34 -0.88
C VAL A 272 -20.00 -4.41 -1.96
N GLU A 273 -20.34 -4.07 -3.20
CA GLU A 273 -20.09 -4.91 -4.38
C GLU A 273 -18.85 -4.37 -5.13
N TYR A 274 -17.98 -5.27 -5.52
CA TYR A 274 -16.76 -4.93 -6.23
C TYR A 274 -16.60 -5.74 -7.51
N ALA A 275 -16.53 -5.05 -8.63
CA ALA A 275 -16.31 -5.63 -9.96
C ALA A 275 -14.84 -5.42 -10.37
N PRO A 276 -14.01 -6.47 -10.43
CA PRO A 276 -12.59 -6.34 -10.78
C PRO A 276 -12.40 -6.09 -12.27
N HIS A 277 -11.63 -5.05 -12.63
CA HIS A 277 -11.33 -4.70 -14.03
C HIS A 277 -9.92 -5.06 -14.45
N THR A 278 -8.97 -5.05 -13.51
CA THR A 278 -7.58 -5.42 -13.78
C THR A 278 -7.07 -6.37 -12.71
N LYS A 279 -6.04 -7.11 -13.06
CA LYS A 279 -5.35 -8.01 -12.15
C LYS A 279 -3.85 -7.81 -12.27
N ALA A 280 -3.19 -7.72 -11.14
CA ALA A 280 -1.75 -7.71 -10.99
C ALA A 280 -1.37 -8.49 -9.72
N GLY A 281 -0.09 -8.53 -9.43
CA GLY A 281 0.44 -9.18 -8.23
C GLY A 281 1.47 -10.25 -8.58
N TYR A 282 2.07 -10.80 -7.54
CA TYR A 282 3.09 -11.84 -7.64
C TYR A 282 3.05 -12.73 -6.40
N ARG A 283 3.76 -13.83 -6.50
CA ARG A 283 4.13 -14.68 -5.37
C ARG A 283 5.64 -14.84 -5.43
N LEU A 284 6.31 -14.41 -4.39
CA LEU A 284 7.75 -14.64 -4.24
C LEU A 284 7.98 -16.06 -3.72
N PRO A 285 8.92 -16.80 -4.30
CA PRO A 285 9.32 -18.07 -3.74
C PRO A 285 9.94 -17.84 -2.36
N THR A 286 9.73 -18.80 -1.46
CA THR A 286 10.39 -18.84 -0.15
C THR A 286 11.89 -19.14 -0.29
N SER A 287 12.29 -19.75 -1.43
CA SER A 287 13.68 -20.04 -1.78
C SER A 287 14.34 -18.81 -2.42
N LYS A 288 15.41 -18.35 -1.79
CA LYS A 288 16.20 -17.19 -2.23
C LYS A 288 16.88 -17.39 -3.60
N LEU A 289 17.16 -18.64 -4.00
CA LEU A 289 17.79 -18.98 -5.28
C LEU A 289 16.89 -18.65 -6.49
N LEU A 290 15.58 -18.85 -6.38
CA LEU A 290 14.64 -18.55 -7.46
C LEU A 290 14.37 -17.03 -7.61
N PHE A 291 14.67 -16.24 -6.59
CA PHE A 291 14.56 -14.79 -6.65
C PHE A 291 15.59 -14.17 -7.61
N THR A 292 16.76 -14.77 -7.73
CA THR A 292 17.85 -14.28 -8.60
C THR A 292 17.54 -14.39 -10.09
N LEU A 293 16.71 -15.35 -10.51
CA LEU A 293 16.30 -15.51 -11.91
C LEU A 293 15.38 -14.37 -12.41
N GLY A 294 14.74 -13.63 -11.49
CA GLY A 294 13.95 -12.44 -11.84
C GLY A 294 14.78 -11.19 -12.20
N SER A 295 16.10 -11.21 -11.98
CA SER A 295 16.97 -10.04 -12.15
C SER A 295 17.17 -9.62 -13.61
N ALA A 296 17.05 -10.52 -14.58
CA ALA A 296 17.17 -10.21 -16.01
C ALA A 296 16.12 -9.18 -16.49
N SER A 297 14.99 -9.07 -15.81
CA SER A 297 13.96 -8.06 -16.10
C SER A 297 14.31 -6.65 -15.60
N LEU A 298 15.33 -6.51 -14.76
CA LEU A 298 15.66 -5.24 -14.12
C LEU A 298 16.18 -4.21 -15.12
N ALA A 299 17.04 -4.61 -16.06
CA ALA A 299 17.56 -3.69 -17.09
C ALA A 299 16.44 -3.06 -17.92
N PHE A 300 15.45 -3.86 -18.33
CA PHE A 300 14.29 -3.39 -19.04
C PHE A 300 13.43 -2.44 -18.16
N ARG A 301 13.23 -2.78 -16.91
CA ARG A 301 12.48 -1.95 -15.95
C ARG A 301 13.19 -0.62 -15.67
N MET A 302 14.52 -0.61 -15.59
CA MET A 302 15.30 0.62 -15.42
C MET A 302 15.24 1.52 -16.66
N LYS A 303 15.27 0.94 -17.88
CA LYS A 303 15.00 1.71 -19.11
C LYS A 303 13.65 2.42 -19.04
N LYS A 304 12.59 1.71 -18.66
CA LYS A 304 11.25 2.29 -18.48
C LYS A 304 11.19 3.35 -17.37
N ALA A 305 11.97 3.18 -16.31
CA ALA A 305 12.08 4.17 -15.24
C ALA A 305 12.70 5.49 -15.73
N ARG A 306 13.73 5.42 -16.58
CA ARG A 306 14.35 6.59 -17.22
C ARG A 306 13.37 7.28 -18.18
N GLU A 307 12.71 6.52 -19.04
CA GLU A 307 11.68 7.04 -19.94
C GLU A 307 10.54 7.76 -19.19
N ALA A 308 10.15 7.24 -18.03
CA ALA A 308 9.15 7.85 -17.16
C ALA A 308 9.70 9.01 -16.29
N GLY A 309 10.99 9.31 -16.37
CA GLY A 309 11.66 10.36 -15.62
C GLY A 309 11.78 10.10 -14.12
N VAL A 310 11.62 8.86 -13.64
CA VAL A 310 11.70 8.48 -12.22
C VAL A 310 13.03 7.83 -11.84
N ALA A 311 13.97 7.78 -12.78
CA ALA A 311 15.35 7.39 -12.56
C ALA A 311 16.29 8.33 -13.34
N PRO A 312 17.57 8.44 -12.95
CA PRO A 312 18.56 9.22 -13.68
C PRO A 312 18.69 8.73 -15.14
N ARG A 313 18.99 9.66 -16.04
CA ARG A 313 19.28 9.37 -17.45
C ARG A 313 20.55 8.58 -17.63
#